data_3871c3a65cdbdbb08e3597ae7a28dd4c
#
_entry.id   3871c3a65cdbdbb08e3597ae7a28dd4c
#
_cell.length_a   1.000
_cell.length_b   1.000
_cell.length_c   1.000
_cell.angle_alpha   90.00
_cell.angle_beta   90.00
_cell.angle_gamma   90.00
#
_symmetry.space_group_name_H-M   'P 1'
#
loop_
_entity.id
_entity.type
_entity.pdbx_description
1 polymer ?
#
loop_
_entity_poly.entity_id
_entity_poly.type
_entity_poly.pdbx_seq_one_letter_code
_entity_poly.pdbx_strand_id
1 'polypeptide(L)'
;MEKIMVTAVVVTYNRKALLEKVIRSLLAQTVEIGRIIIVNNGPTDGTGEWLAAEYGNDPRFDVVTQENVGGSGGFYRGIQEASKEKCDWIWCMDDDVFPRENCLETLLNIAERHEKLGIVCPHRLMSGKTFVGEAKTLNLTNPFSDMHNDMLTAQEVENNETVSIVGMAFEGPLIRNTAYFGHRYGKNIWVRHFAAMPFLLHMYAAITFNFIKGHKYSFSDYGLFWKMMRRGVREELGKM
;
A
#
# COMPACT_ATOMS: atom_id res chain seq x y z
N MET A 1 -10.97 28.06 -10.91
CA MET A 1 -10.89 26.70 -10.30
C MET A 1 -9.90 26.77 -9.16
N GLU A 2 -10.26 26.29 -7.99
CA GLU A 2 -9.30 26.15 -6.87
C GLU A 2 -8.19 25.21 -7.28
N LYS A 3 -6.92 25.55 -6.98
CA LYS A 3 -5.78 24.71 -7.32
C LYS A 3 -5.86 23.41 -6.49
N ILE A 4 -5.92 22.26 -7.14
CA ILE A 4 -5.90 20.95 -6.47
C ILE A 4 -4.59 20.80 -5.70
N MET A 5 -4.68 20.55 -4.43
CA MET A 5 -3.50 20.37 -3.55
C MET A 5 -3.16 18.89 -3.42
N VAL A 6 -1.98 18.51 -3.86
CA VAL A 6 -1.45 17.14 -3.76
C VAL A 6 -0.29 17.11 -2.79
N THR A 7 -0.33 16.17 -1.85
CA THR A 7 0.78 15.83 -0.95
C THR A 7 1.35 14.48 -1.35
N ALA A 8 2.63 14.43 -1.73
CA ALA A 8 3.32 13.17 -1.97
C ALA A 8 3.86 12.60 -0.66
N VAL A 9 3.76 11.29 -0.47
CA VAL A 9 4.31 10.55 0.67
C VAL A 9 5.24 9.47 0.14
N VAL A 10 6.52 9.55 0.48
CA VAL A 10 7.55 8.58 0.10
C VAL A 10 8.09 7.91 1.37
N VAL A 11 8.08 6.58 1.41
CA VAL A 11 8.69 5.82 2.51
C VAL A 11 10.02 5.24 2.06
N THR A 12 11.07 5.47 2.84
CA THR A 12 12.42 4.98 2.54
C THR A 12 13.06 4.29 3.74
N TYR A 13 13.95 3.32 3.45
CA TYR A 13 14.79 2.66 4.43
C TYR A 13 16.17 2.32 3.84
N ASN A 14 17.19 3.12 4.18
CA ASN A 14 18.58 2.88 3.76
C ASN A 14 18.76 2.75 2.23
N ARG A 15 18.11 3.62 1.46
CA ARG A 15 18.12 3.60 -0.02
C ARG A 15 18.31 5.00 -0.61
N LYS A 16 19.24 5.79 -0.05
CA LYS A 16 19.52 7.18 -0.47
C LYS A 16 19.55 7.38 -1.99
N ALA A 17 20.28 6.53 -2.73
CA ALA A 17 20.45 6.68 -4.17
C ALA A 17 19.17 6.43 -4.98
N LEU A 18 18.23 5.60 -4.47
CA LEU A 18 16.91 5.39 -5.08
C LEU A 18 15.99 6.56 -4.72
N LEU A 19 15.97 6.96 -3.45
CA LEU A 19 15.19 8.08 -2.98
C LEU A 19 15.51 9.37 -3.76
N GLU A 20 16.79 9.65 -4.02
CA GLU A 20 17.21 10.80 -4.85
C GLU A 20 16.55 10.79 -6.24
N LYS A 21 16.48 9.63 -6.89
CA LYS A 21 15.82 9.49 -8.19
C LYS A 21 14.31 9.69 -8.09
N VAL A 22 13.67 9.18 -7.04
CA VAL A 22 12.23 9.40 -6.79
C VAL A 22 11.95 10.88 -6.59
N ILE A 23 12.71 11.56 -5.74
CA ILE A 23 12.54 13.00 -5.52
C ILE A 23 12.69 13.79 -6.83
N ARG A 24 13.70 13.49 -7.65
CA ARG A 24 13.85 14.11 -8.96
C ARG A 24 12.64 13.88 -9.86
N SER A 25 12.07 12.68 -9.88
CA SER A 25 10.87 12.38 -10.67
C SER A 25 9.60 13.07 -10.15
N LEU A 26 9.51 13.32 -8.83
CA LEU A 26 8.43 14.10 -8.24
C LEU A 26 8.57 15.59 -8.59
N LEU A 27 9.77 16.14 -8.55
CA LEU A 27 10.03 17.53 -8.91
C LEU A 27 9.88 17.80 -10.41
N ALA A 28 9.99 16.77 -11.26
CA ALA A 28 9.80 16.84 -12.72
C ALA A 28 8.35 16.66 -13.16
N GLN A 29 7.38 16.51 -12.24
CA GLN A 29 5.98 16.35 -12.64
C GLN A 29 5.44 17.61 -13.35
N THR A 30 4.61 17.41 -14.39
CA THR A 30 3.94 18.50 -15.12
C THR A 30 2.96 19.28 -14.25
N VAL A 31 2.44 18.66 -13.19
CA VAL A 31 1.62 19.29 -12.16
C VAL A 31 2.44 19.45 -10.88
N GLU A 32 2.46 20.66 -10.35
CA GLU A 32 3.19 20.97 -9.12
C GLU A 32 2.63 20.19 -7.91
N ILE A 33 3.53 19.53 -7.18
CA ILE A 33 3.22 18.89 -5.90
C ILE A 33 3.41 19.95 -4.81
N GLY A 34 2.33 20.20 -4.06
CA GLY A 34 2.33 21.25 -3.03
C GLY A 34 3.20 20.90 -1.81
N ARG A 35 3.29 19.59 -1.47
CA ARG A 35 4.03 19.11 -0.30
C ARG A 35 4.60 17.71 -0.56
N ILE A 36 5.83 17.46 -0.10
CA ILE A 36 6.51 16.16 -0.23
C ILE A 36 6.95 15.71 1.16
N ILE A 37 6.35 14.65 1.66
CA ILE A 37 6.66 14.06 2.96
C ILE A 37 7.56 12.85 2.73
N ILE A 38 8.77 12.88 3.27
CA ILE A 38 9.70 11.76 3.25
C ILE A 38 9.69 11.10 4.62
N VAL A 39 9.18 9.86 4.69
CA VAL A 39 9.26 9.06 5.91
C VAL A 39 10.55 8.26 5.89
N ASN A 40 11.54 8.73 6.64
CA ASN A 40 12.84 8.10 6.80
C ASN A 40 12.76 7.05 7.92
N ASN A 41 12.52 5.82 7.54
CA ASN A 41 12.01 4.75 8.41
C ASN A 41 13.15 3.92 9.03
N GLY A 42 13.90 4.51 9.96
CA GLY A 42 15.04 3.88 10.67
C GLY A 42 16.35 3.96 9.91
N PRO A 43 16.81 5.16 9.52
CA PRO A 43 18.01 5.35 8.70
C PRO A 43 19.28 5.02 9.48
N THR A 44 20.26 4.40 8.77
CA THR A 44 21.61 4.16 9.25
C THR A 44 22.67 4.47 8.20
N ASP A 45 22.25 5.03 7.05
CA ASP A 45 23.08 5.26 5.87
C ASP A 45 23.35 6.75 5.55
N GLY A 46 23.06 7.67 6.49
CA GLY A 46 23.24 9.12 6.29
C GLY A 46 22.14 9.77 5.44
N THR A 47 21.02 9.07 5.17
CA THR A 47 19.90 9.63 4.40
C THR A 47 19.30 10.86 5.08
N GLY A 48 19.21 10.90 6.42
CA GLY A 48 18.64 12.02 7.16
C GLY A 48 19.46 13.30 7.01
N GLU A 49 20.77 13.21 7.17
CA GLU A 49 21.71 14.32 7.04
C GLU A 49 21.73 14.87 5.62
N TRP A 50 21.69 13.98 4.64
CA TRP A 50 21.60 14.36 3.24
C TRP A 50 20.28 15.09 2.92
N LEU A 51 19.14 14.58 3.38
CA LEU A 51 17.85 15.25 3.17
C LEU A 51 17.83 16.64 3.80
N ALA A 52 18.37 16.80 5.00
CA ALA A 52 18.47 18.09 5.67
C ALA A 52 19.36 19.08 4.91
N ALA A 53 20.49 18.60 4.35
CA ALA A 53 21.41 19.44 3.59
C ALA A 53 20.84 19.91 2.24
N GLU A 54 20.18 19.00 1.51
CA GLU A 54 19.70 19.26 0.14
C GLU A 54 18.32 19.94 0.11
N TYR A 55 17.42 19.54 1.01
CA TYR A 55 15.99 19.92 0.97
C TYR A 55 15.50 20.63 2.23
N GLY A 56 16.34 20.78 3.26
CA GLY A 56 15.93 21.39 4.53
C GLY A 56 15.48 22.86 4.45
N ASN A 57 15.85 23.57 3.38
CA ASN A 57 15.41 24.95 3.12
C ASN A 57 14.25 25.06 2.11
N ASP A 58 13.81 23.96 1.51
CA ASP A 58 12.67 23.96 0.61
C ASP A 58 11.36 23.71 1.41
N PRO A 59 10.46 24.70 1.52
CA PRO A 59 9.27 24.61 2.35
C PRO A 59 8.27 23.53 1.89
N ARG A 60 8.49 22.93 0.72
CA ARG A 60 7.65 21.83 0.24
C ARG A 60 8.03 20.50 0.88
N PHE A 61 9.22 20.37 1.48
CA PHE A 61 9.72 19.11 2.02
C PHE A 61 9.55 19.02 3.53
N ASP A 62 8.91 17.91 3.94
CA ASP A 62 8.86 17.50 5.34
C ASP A 62 9.54 16.15 5.50
N VAL A 63 10.57 16.10 6.34
CA VAL A 63 11.28 14.86 6.65
C VAL A 63 10.87 14.36 8.02
N VAL A 64 10.26 13.17 8.04
CA VAL A 64 9.82 12.50 9.28
C VAL A 64 10.70 11.29 9.52
N THR A 65 11.57 11.37 10.52
CA THR A 65 12.40 10.23 10.93
C THR A 65 11.75 9.45 12.06
N GLN A 66 11.73 8.13 11.95
CA GLN A 66 11.20 7.22 12.97
C GLN A 66 12.00 5.92 13.02
N GLU A 67 11.80 5.09 14.03
CA GLU A 67 12.30 3.72 14.04
C GLU A 67 11.65 2.91 12.91
N ASN A 68 12.37 1.91 12.37
CA ASN A 68 11.83 1.07 11.32
C ASN A 68 10.71 0.16 11.84
N VAL A 69 9.48 0.57 11.59
CA VAL A 69 8.25 -0.16 11.92
C VAL A 69 7.64 -0.89 10.71
N GLY A 70 8.42 -1.06 9.63
CA GLY A 70 7.99 -1.66 8.38
C GLY A 70 7.31 -0.68 7.43
N GLY A 71 7.10 -1.08 6.17
CA GLY A 71 6.52 -0.22 5.13
C GLY A 71 5.13 0.29 5.49
N SER A 72 4.25 -0.58 5.99
CA SER A 72 2.89 -0.18 6.41
C SER A 72 2.90 0.87 7.52
N GLY A 73 3.81 0.75 8.48
CA GLY A 73 3.97 1.75 9.54
C GLY A 73 4.54 3.08 9.02
N GLY A 74 5.44 3.01 8.03
CA GLY A 74 5.95 4.18 7.32
C GLY A 74 4.83 4.93 6.58
N PHE A 75 4.02 4.22 5.79
CA PHE A 75 2.88 4.83 5.09
C PHE A 75 1.82 5.37 6.06
N TYR A 76 1.50 4.64 7.13
CA TYR A 76 0.60 5.15 8.16
C TYR A 76 1.08 6.50 8.71
N ARG A 77 2.37 6.60 9.05
CA ARG A 77 2.95 7.85 9.54
C ARG A 77 2.91 8.96 8.51
N GLY A 78 3.27 8.67 7.26
CA GLY A 78 3.25 9.65 6.18
C GLY A 78 1.85 10.19 5.89
N ILE A 79 0.84 9.31 5.83
CA ILE A 79 -0.56 9.69 5.65
C ILE A 79 -1.06 10.51 6.85
N GLN A 80 -0.68 10.13 8.07
CA GLN A 80 -1.02 10.89 9.27
C GLN A 80 -0.45 12.31 9.22
N GLU A 81 0.80 12.47 8.77
CA GLU A 81 1.42 13.79 8.61
C GLU A 81 0.75 14.60 7.48
N ALA A 82 0.44 13.95 6.34
CA ALA A 82 -0.27 14.59 5.24
C ALA A 82 -1.66 15.11 5.67
N SER A 83 -2.34 14.37 6.53
CA SER A 83 -3.69 14.71 7.00
C SER A 83 -3.75 15.86 8.02
N LYS A 84 -2.61 16.38 8.48
CA LYS A 84 -2.56 17.54 9.39
C LYS A 84 -2.87 18.85 8.70
N GLU A 85 -2.67 18.90 7.40
CA GLU A 85 -2.93 20.07 6.59
C GLU A 85 -3.93 19.75 5.48
N LYS A 86 -4.58 20.77 4.93
CA LYS A 86 -5.55 20.59 3.85
C LYS A 86 -4.81 20.04 2.61
N CYS A 87 -5.20 18.86 2.14
CA CYS A 87 -4.81 18.33 0.83
C CYS A 87 -6.01 17.62 0.22
N ASP A 88 -6.13 17.66 -1.11
CA ASP A 88 -7.21 17.01 -1.83
C ASP A 88 -6.85 15.56 -2.16
N TRP A 89 -5.55 15.31 -2.43
CA TRP A 89 -5.01 13.98 -2.74
C TRP A 89 -3.70 13.70 -2.02
N ILE A 90 -3.56 12.48 -1.51
CA ILE A 90 -2.30 11.96 -0.97
C ILE A 90 -1.74 10.93 -1.96
N TRP A 91 -0.56 11.21 -2.51
CA TRP A 91 0.11 10.36 -3.47
C TRP A 91 1.21 9.53 -2.79
N CYS A 92 0.91 8.27 -2.46
CA CYS A 92 1.82 7.38 -1.73
C CYS A 92 2.67 6.53 -2.70
N MET A 93 3.96 6.41 -2.40
CA MET A 93 4.88 5.56 -3.17
C MET A 93 6.10 5.10 -2.35
N ASP A 94 6.70 3.99 -2.78
CA ASP A 94 7.98 3.52 -2.27
C ASP A 94 9.16 4.29 -2.89
N ASP A 95 10.34 4.16 -2.30
CA ASP A 95 11.58 4.84 -2.72
C ASP A 95 12.23 4.27 -4.00
N ASP A 96 11.61 3.28 -4.63
CA ASP A 96 12.04 2.64 -5.89
C ASP A 96 11.00 2.76 -7.01
N VAL A 97 10.03 3.65 -6.86
CA VAL A 97 8.99 3.96 -7.86
C VAL A 97 9.31 5.28 -8.55
N PHE A 98 9.47 5.25 -9.87
CA PHE A 98 9.83 6.43 -10.66
C PHE A 98 8.68 6.84 -11.58
N PRO A 99 7.78 7.76 -11.15
CA PRO A 99 6.70 8.22 -12.00
C PRO A 99 7.22 9.01 -13.22
N ARG A 100 6.57 8.80 -14.36
CA ARG A 100 6.81 9.65 -15.53
C ARG A 100 6.33 11.08 -15.27
N GLU A 101 6.89 12.05 -15.96
CA GLU A 101 6.62 13.48 -15.76
C GLU A 101 5.13 13.86 -15.79
N ASN A 102 4.33 13.21 -16.62
CA ASN A 102 2.88 13.43 -16.76
C ASN A 102 2.03 12.46 -15.90
N CYS A 103 2.62 11.70 -15.00
CA CYS A 103 1.89 10.68 -14.22
C CYS A 103 0.82 11.31 -13.34
N LEU A 104 1.18 12.32 -12.55
CA LEU A 104 0.24 12.99 -11.66
C LEU A 104 -0.90 13.68 -12.42
N GLU A 105 -0.57 14.37 -13.50
CA GLU A 105 -1.57 15.01 -14.37
C GLU A 105 -2.59 14.00 -14.90
N THR A 106 -2.10 12.84 -15.36
CA THR A 106 -2.97 11.77 -15.85
C THR A 106 -3.89 11.24 -14.74
N LEU A 107 -3.37 11.03 -13.54
CA LEU A 107 -4.17 10.56 -12.38
C LEU A 107 -5.25 11.58 -11.99
N LEU A 108 -4.90 12.87 -11.95
CA LEU A 108 -5.86 13.95 -11.62
C LEU A 108 -6.94 14.07 -12.68
N ASN A 109 -6.59 14.00 -13.96
CA ASN A 109 -7.57 14.02 -15.07
C ASN A 109 -8.54 12.82 -15.01
N ILE A 110 -8.11 11.67 -14.52
CA ILE A 110 -9.00 10.52 -14.29
C ILE A 110 -9.88 10.81 -13.07
N ALA A 111 -9.32 11.32 -12.00
CA ALA A 111 -10.06 11.63 -10.78
C ALA A 111 -11.19 12.65 -11.00
N GLU A 112 -10.95 13.67 -11.81
CA GLU A 112 -11.96 14.67 -12.17
C GLU A 112 -13.18 14.11 -12.92
N ARG A 113 -13.00 12.98 -13.62
CA ARG A 113 -14.08 12.34 -14.41
C ARG A 113 -14.95 11.41 -13.56
N HIS A 114 -14.57 11.15 -12.31
CA HIS A 114 -15.22 10.18 -11.44
C HIS A 114 -15.50 10.78 -10.07
N GLU A 115 -16.72 11.28 -9.86
CA GLU A 115 -17.12 12.02 -8.64
C GLU A 115 -16.96 11.25 -7.31
N LYS A 116 -16.94 9.91 -7.37
CA LYS A 116 -16.84 9.04 -6.17
C LYS A 116 -15.55 8.22 -6.11
N LEU A 117 -14.50 8.67 -6.79
CA LEU A 117 -13.23 7.97 -6.81
C LEU A 117 -12.46 8.21 -5.49
N GLY A 118 -12.26 7.15 -4.73
CA GLY A 118 -11.48 7.21 -3.48
C GLY A 118 -10.00 6.89 -3.68
N ILE A 119 -9.66 6.09 -4.70
CA ILE A 119 -8.27 5.67 -4.98
C ILE A 119 -8.08 5.59 -6.49
N VAL A 120 -6.94 6.09 -6.97
CA VAL A 120 -6.48 5.94 -8.35
C VAL A 120 -5.01 5.46 -8.34
N CYS A 121 -4.70 4.49 -9.19
CA CYS A 121 -3.35 3.94 -9.29
C CYS A 121 -2.86 3.96 -10.75
N PRO A 122 -1.59 4.34 -10.99
CA PRO A 122 -1.01 4.23 -12.33
C PRO A 122 -0.66 2.78 -12.66
N HIS A 123 -0.60 2.47 -13.94
CA HIS A 123 0.02 1.23 -14.40
C HIS A 123 1.51 1.23 -14.04
N ARG A 124 1.98 0.14 -13.44
CA ARG A 124 3.40 -0.07 -13.17
C ARG A 124 4.08 -0.81 -14.31
N LEU A 125 5.26 -0.33 -14.71
CA LEU A 125 6.15 -1.03 -15.64
C LEU A 125 7.32 -1.61 -14.83
N MET A 126 7.52 -2.92 -14.94
CA MET A 126 8.69 -3.57 -14.36
C MET A 126 9.58 -4.04 -15.52
N SER A 127 10.82 -3.54 -15.56
CA SER A 127 11.79 -3.87 -16.63
C SER A 127 11.22 -3.66 -18.05
N GLY A 128 10.46 -2.57 -18.25
CA GLY A 128 9.85 -2.22 -19.53
C GLY A 128 8.58 -3.02 -19.90
N LYS A 129 8.13 -3.93 -19.05
CA LYS A 129 6.87 -4.67 -19.22
C LYS A 129 5.81 -4.14 -18.28
N THR A 130 4.55 -4.10 -18.74
CA THR A 130 3.42 -3.75 -17.86
C THR A 130 3.29 -4.83 -16.77
N PHE A 131 3.41 -4.41 -15.54
CA PHE A 131 3.10 -5.26 -14.40
C PHE A 131 1.63 -5.04 -14.04
N VAL A 132 0.80 -6.02 -14.35
CA VAL A 132 -0.54 -6.11 -13.80
C VAL A 132 -0.37 -6.71 -12.41
N GLY A 133 -0.33 -5.87 -11.39
CA GLY A 133 -0.31 -6.34 -10.02
C GLY A 133 -1.59 -7.11 -9.74
N GLU A 134 -1.49 -8.29 -9.11
CA GLU A 134 -2.64 -9.00 -8.61
C GLU A 134 -3.27 -8.18 -7.47
N ALA A 135 -4.25 -7.36 -7.79
CA ALA A 135 -5.13 -6.79 -6.78
C ALA A 135 -6.15 -7.88 -6.40
N LYS A 136 -6.15 -8.26 -5.12
CA LYS A 136 -7.18 -9.15 -4.59
C LYS A 136 -8.29 -8.31 -3.97
N THR A 137 -9.51 -8.59 -4.33
CA THR A 137 -10.69 -7.91 -3.77
C THR A 137 -11.24 -8.70 -2.60
N LEU A 138 -11.61 -8.02 -1.54
CA LEU A 138 -12.32 -8.59 -0.40
C LEU A 138 -13.78 -8.15 -0.46
N ASN A 139 -14.69 -9.11 -0.58
CA ASN A 139 -16.11 -8.83 -0.45
C ASN A 139 -16.47 -8.61 1.03
N LEU A 140 -16.98 -7.43 1.36
CA LEU A 140 -17.33 -7.07 2.74
C LEU A 140 -18.68 -7.63 3.20
N THR A 141 -19.45 -8.26 2.32
CA THR A 141 -20.75 -8.90 2.62
C THR A 141 -20.69 -10.41 2.64
N ASN A 142 -19.81 -11.02 1.83
CA ASN A 142 -19.63 -12.46 1.74
C ASN A 142 -18.18 -12.88 1.94
N PRO A 143 -17.81 -13.47 3.09
CA PRO A 143 -16.43 -13.87 3.38
C PRO A 143 -15.97 -15.09 2.56
N PHE A 144 -16.88 -15.79 1.91
CA PHE A 144 -16.61 -17.00 1.12
C PHE A 144 -16.66 -16.73 -0.40
N SER A 145 -16.83 -15.49 -0.82
CA SER A 145 -16.68 -15.13 -2.22
C SER A 145 -15.25 -15.37 -2.67
N ASP A 146 -15.08 -15.87 -3.88
CA ASP A 146 -13.75 -16.00 -4.47
C ASP A 146 -13.05 -14.66 -4.47
N MET A 147 -11.78 -14.64 -4.06
CA MET A 147 -10.94 -13.47 -4.21
C MET A 147 -10.51 -13.41 -5.67
N HIS A 148 -11.20 -12.61 -6.47
CA HIS A 148 -10.87 -12.43 -7.87
C HIS A 148 -9.69 -11.46 -8.02
N ASN A 149 -8.91 -11.70 -9.08
CA ASN A 149 -7.82 -10.79 -9.50
C ASN A 149 -8.35 -9.63 -10.36
N ASP A 150 -9.64 -9.35 -10.29
CA ASP A 150 -10.28 -8.39 -11.17
C ASP A 150 -10.13 -6.97 -10.64
N MET A 151 -9.99 -6.03 -11.57
CA MET A 151 -10.17 -4.62 -11.24
C MET A 151 -11.62 -4.43 -10.80
N LEU A 152 -11.81 -3.72 -9.69
CA LEU A 152 -13.14 -3.32 -9.23
C LEU A 152 -13.90 -2.64 -10.37
N THR A 153 -15.11 -3.08 -10.62
CA THR A 153 -16.01 -2.35 -11.50
C THR A 153 -16.43 -1.04 -10.82
N ALA A 154 -16.77 -0.03 -11.60
CA ALA A 154 -17.28 1.23 -11.06
C ALA A 154 -18.48 1.02 -10.11
N GLN A 155 -19.32 0.05 -10.42
CA GLN A 155 -20.51 -0.30 -9.65
C GLN A 155 -20.17 -0.93 -8.28
N GLU A 156 -19.12 -1.75 -8.20
CA GLU A 156 -18.64 -2.33 -6.93
C GLU A 156 -18.03 -1.26 -6.03
N VAL A 157 -17.34 -0.28 -6.62
CA VAL A 157 -16.84 0.89 -5.89
C VAL A 157 -17.99 1.75 -5.37
N GLU A 158 -19.01 2.00 -6.18
CA GLU A 158 -20.18 2.79 -5.79
C GLU A 158 -20.98 2.13 -4.66
N ASN A 159 -21.14 0.82 -4.69
CA ASN A 159 -21.89 0.08 -3.67
C ASN A 159 -21.10 -0.10 -2.38
N ASN A 160 -19.82 0.19 -2.36
CA ASN A 160 -18.94 0.01 -1.21
C ASN A 160 -18.99 -1.42 -0.63
N GLU A 161 -19.16 -2.43 -1.49
CA GLU A 161 -19.29 -3.84 -1.12
C GLU A 161 -17.95 -4.57 -1.11
N THR A 162 -17.01 -4.07 -1.90
CA THR A 162 -15.68 -4.65 -2.04
C THR A 162 -14.58 -3.63 -1.78
N VAL A 163 -13.45 -4.09 -1.30
CA VAL A 163 -12.22 -3.29 -1.18
C VAL A 163 -11.08 -4.00 -1.86
N SER A 164 -10.25 -3.26 -2.56
CA SER A 164 -9.05 -3.82 -3.15
C SER A 164 -7.96 -3.96 -2.09
N ILE A 165 -7.46 -5.17 -1.92
CA ILE A 165 -6.33 -5.46 -1.05
C ILE A 165 -5.11 -5.65 -1.93
N VAL A 166 -4.24 -4.65 -1.97
CA VAL A 166 -2.95 -4.78 -2.63
C VAL A 166 -2.07 -5.64 -1.73
N GLY A 167 -1.90 -6.91 -2.12
CA GLY A 167 -1.00 -7.84 -1.46
C GLY A 167 0.41 -7.64 -1.98
N MET A 168 1.37 -7.35 -1.11
CA MET A 168 2.76 -7.62 -1.42
C MET A 168 2.99 -9.14 -1.48
N ALA A 169 4.01 -9.57 -2.22
CA ALA A 169 4.34 -10.95 -2.57
C ALA A 169 4.58 -11.95 -1.40
N PHE A 170 4.17 -11.61 -0.19
CA PHE A 170 4.30 -12.45 0.99
C PHE A 170 2.91 -12.83 1.52
N GLU A 171 2.63 -14.11 1.50
CA GLU A 171 1.36 -14.72 1.90
C GLU A 171 0.92 -14.35 3.33
N GLY A 172 1.87 -14.25 4.27
CA GLY A 172 1.57 -13.91 5.66
C GLY A 172 0.98 -12.50 5.85
N PRO A 173 1.57 -11.42 5.31
CA PRO A 173 0.98 -10.09 5.34
C PRO A 173 -0.39 -10.01 4.66
N LEU A 174 -0.59 -10.75 3.57
CA LEU A 174 -1.88 -10.77 2.88
C LEU A 174 -2.98 -11.35 3.77
N ILE A 175 -2.73 -12.48 4.43
CA ILE A 175 -3.67 -13.10 5.39
C ILE A 175 -3.99 -12.13 6.52
N ARG A 176 -2.96 -11.51 7.11
CA ARG A 176 -3.12 -10.54 8.20
C ARG A 176 -3.97 -9.36 7.75
N ASN A 177 -3.66 -8.77 6.61
CA ASN A 177 -4.35 -7.59 6.11
C ASN A 177 -5.80 -7.92 5.73
N THR A 178 -6.06 -9.08 5.10
CA THR A 178 -7.42 -9.55 4.81
C THR A 178 -8.22 -9.72 6.10
N ALA A 179 -7.65 -10.34 7.13
CA ALA A 179 -8.30 -10.49 8.43
C ALA A 179 -8.56 -9.13 9.10
N TYR A 180 -7.62 -8.20 9.03
CA TYR A 180 -7.78 -6.84 9.56
C TYR A 180 -8.92 -6.09 8.87
N PHE A 181 -8.90 -6.02 7.54
CA PHE A 181 -9.95 -5.32 6.78
C PHE A 181 -11.32 -5.97 6.97
N GLY A 182 -11.39 -7.30 6.94
CA GLY A 182 -12.64 -8.01 7.23
C GLY A 182 -13.16 -7.73 8.63
N HIS A 183 -12.29 -7.72 9.65
CA HIS A 183 -12.67 -7.41 11.03
C HIS A 183 -13.15 -5.96 11.17
N ARG A 184 -12.40 -5.02 10.65
CA ARG A 184 -12.63 -3.57 10.81
C ARG A 184 -13.84 -3.08 10.04
N TYR A 185 -14.00 -3.49 8.78
CA TYR A 185 -14.96 -2.93 7.84
C TYR A 185 -16.07 -3.89 7.43
N GLY A 186 -16.01 -5.16 7.84
CA GLY A 186 -17.02 -6.17 7.49
C GLY A 186 -18.42 -5.77 7.95
N LYS A 187 -19.40 -5.90 7.04
CA LYS A 187 -20.78 -5.50 7.27
C LYS A 187 -21.58 -6.49 8.14
N ASN A 188 -21.06 -7.70 8.34
CA ASN A 188 -21.67 -8.73 9.18
C ASN A 188 -20.63 -9.53 9.97
N ILE A 189 -21.10 -10.32 10.96
CA ILE A 189 -20.24 -11.08 11.85
C ILE A 189 -19.38 -12.12 11.12
N TRP A 190 -19.88 -12.69 10.04
CA TRP A 190 -19.17 -13.70 9.26
C TRP A 190 -17.96 -13.10 8.57
N VAL A 191 -18.12 -11.94 7.92
CA VAL A 191 -17.00 -11.22 7.30
C VAL A 191 -15.99 -10.80 8.37
N ARG A 192 -16.45 -10.27 9.50
CA ARG A 192 -15.56 -9.81 10.57
C ARG A 192 -14.65 -10.89 11.12
N HIS A 193 -15.12 -12.13 11.17
CA HIS A 193 -14.36 -13.23 11.78
C HIS A 193 -13.74 -14.19 10.77
N PHE A 194 -14.30 -14.32 9.57
CA PHE A 194 -13.95 -15.38 8.62
C PHE A 194 -13.46 -14.86 7.25
N ALA A 195 -13.29 -13.57 7.04
CA ALA A 195 -12.86 -13.03 5.75
C ALA A 195 -11.54 -13.62 5.22
N ALA A 196 -10.61 -13.99 6.10
CA ALA A 196 -9.34 -14.62 5.71
C ALA A 196 -9.41 -16.14 5.56
N MET A 197 -10.52 -16.79 5.94
CA MET A 197 -10.63 -18.27 5.93
C MET A 197 -10.51 -18.91 4.55
N PRO A 198 -11.15 -18.41 3.49
CA PRO A 198 -11.00 -18.98 2.15
C PRO A 198 -9.55 -18.96 1.69
N PHE A 199 -8.84 -17.86 1.98
CA PHE A 199 -7.44 -17.72 1.66
C PHE A 199 -6.57 -18.69 2.47
N LEU A 200 -6.83 -18.83 3.77
CA LEU A 200 -6.18 -19.82 4.62
C LEU A 200 -6.37 -21.23 4.10
N LEU A 201 -7.61 -21.63 3.76
CA LEU A 201 -7.90 -22.96 3.26
C LEU A 201 -7.17 -23.24 1.95
N HIS A 202 -7.15 -22.28 1.02
CA HIS A 202 -6.38 -22.40 -0.21
C HIS A 202 -4.88 -22.55 0.07
N MET A 203 -4.33 -21.74 0.98
CA MET A 203 -2.93 -21.81 1.37
C MET A 203 -2.57 -23.13 2.05
N TYR A 204 -3.42 -23.64 2.95
CA TYR A 204 -3.24 -24.95 3.56
C TYR A 204 -3.21 -26.06 2.51
N ALA A 205 -4.10 -26.04 1.53
CA ALA A 205 -4.11 -27.00 0.44
C ALA A 205 -2.82 -26.92 -0.39
N ALA A 206 -2.39 -25.72 -0.75
CA ALA A 206 -1.16 -25.49 -1.53
C ALA A 206 0.11 -25.94 -0.76
N ILE A 207 0.21 -25.61 0.53
CA ILE A 207 1.32 -26.03 1.39
C ILE A 207 1.35 -27.55 1.51
N THR A 208 0.20 -28.17 1.79
CA THR A 208 0.11 -29.63 1.92
C THR A 208 0.54 -30.34 0.63
N PHE A 209 0.05 -29.85 -0.52
CA PHE A 209 0.43 -30.40 -1.82
C PHE A 209 1.93 -30.27 -2.10
N ASN A 210 2.53 -29.12 -1.82
CA ASN A 210 3.96 -28.89 -2.02
C ASN A 210 4.80 -29.66 -1.00
N PHE A 211 4.34 -29.80 0.25
CA PHE A 211 5.01 -30.61 1.26
C PHE A 211 5.08 -32.08 0.86
N ILE A 212 3.97 -32.65 0.36
CA ILE A 212 3.93 -34.04 -0.14
C ILE A 212 4.87 -34.24 -1.33
N LYS A 213 5.05 -33.21 -2.18
CA LYS A 213 5.98 -33.23 -3.31
C LYS A 213 7.44 -32.96 -2.94
N GLY A 214 7.76 -32.76 -1.66
CA GLY A 214 9.12 -32.49 -1.19
C GLY A 214 9.63 -31.09 -1.52
N HIS A 215 8.73 -30.12 -1.73
CA HIS A 215 9.07 -28.73 -1.98
C HIS A 215 9.02 -27.88 -0.69
N LYS A 216 9.59 -26.72 -0.77
CA LYS A 216 9.88 -25.55 0.05
C LYS A 216 9.13 -25.28 1.38
N TYR A 217 8.03 -25.94 1.71
CA TYR A 217 7.21 -25.65 2.89
C TYR A 217 7.42 -26.65 4.03
N SER A 218 7.30 -26.19 5.26
CA SER A 218 7.45 -26.96 6.50
C SER A 218 6.19 -26.91 7.35
N PHE A 219 6.09 -27.77 8.36
CA PHE A 219 4.96 -27.72 9.31
C PHE A 219 4.87 -26.39 10.09
N SER A 220 5.98 -25.67 10.26
CA SER A 220 5.98 -24.36 10.92
C SER A 220 5.17 -23.31 10.16
N ASP A 221 5.06 -23.45 8.83
CA ASP A 221 4.35 -22.49 7.99
C ASP A 221 2.85 -22.48 8.28
N TYR A 222 2.27 -23.63 8.64
CA TYR A 222 0.86 -23.69 9.08
C TYR A 222 0.60 -22.81 10.32
N GLY A 223 1.52 -22.86 11.30
CA GLY A 223 1.42 -22.04 12.50
C GLY A 223 1.56 -20.54 12.19
N LEU A 224 2.42 -20.19 11.24
CA LEU A 224 2.63 -18.81 10.80
C LEU A 224 1.32 -18.19 10.28
N PHE A 225 0.59 -18.89 9.41
CA PHE A 225 -0.66 -18.35 8.84
C PHE A 225 -1.74 -18.13 9.88
N TRP A 226 -1.91 -19.04 10.84
CA TRP A 226 -2.81 -18.84 11.98
C TRP A 226 -2.41 -17.64 12.83
N LYS A 227 -1.11 -17.48 13.08
CA LYS A 227 -0.57 -16.31 13.79
C LYS A 227 -0.89 -15.02 13.05
N MET A 228 -0.70 -14.98 11.72
CA MET A 228 -1.00 -13.80 10.91
C MET A 228 -2.48 -13.43 10.92
N MET A 229 -3.37 -14.41 10.78
CA MET A 229 -4.82 -14.17 10.88
C MET A 229 -5.19 -13.56 12.24
N ARG A 230 -4.70 -14.14 13.34
CA ARG A 230 -4.96 -13.62 14.69
C ARG A 230 -4.45 -12.19 14.89
N ARG A 231 -3.27 -11.87 14.35
CA ARG A 231 -2.75 -10.51 14.40
C ARG A 231 -3.62 -9.52 13.63
N GLY A 232 -4.13 -9.90 12.47
CA GLY A 232 -5.07 -9.07 11.71
C GLY A 232 -6.35 -8.77 12.49
N VAL A 233 -6.97 -9.80 13.07
CA VAL A 233 -8.18 -9.63 13.89
C VAL A 233 -7.92 -8.79 15.14
N ARG A 234 -6.73 -8.86 15.72
CA ARG A 234 -6.33 -8.05 16.89
C ARG A 234 -5.82 -6.66 16.51
N GLU A 235 -5.88 -6.31 15.24
CA GLU A 235 -5.34 -5.05 14.72
C GLU A 235 -3.84 -4.85 14.98
N GLU A 236 -3.09 -5.93 15.20
CA GLU A 236 -1.65 -5.93 15.43
C GLU A 236 -0.92 -5.80 14.07
N LEU A 237 -0.92 -4.59 13.52
CA LEU A 237 -0.20 -4.24 12.28
C LEU A 237 1.25 -3.85 12.62
N GLY A 238 2.16 -4.03 11.66
CA GLY A 238 3.56 -3.69 11.85
C GLY A 238 4.52 -4.80 11.42
N LYS A 239 5.79 -4.71 11.83
CA LYS A 239 6.85 -5.67 11.46
C LYS A 239 6.53 -7.10 11.89
N MET A 240 6.76 -8.04 11.01
CA MET A 240 6.69 -9.48 11.32
C MET A 240 7.94 -9.96 12.04
#